data_0790dc8c983a453750ac61f8b51455f9
#
_entry.id   0790dc8c983a453750ac61f8b51455f9
#
_cell.length_a   1.000
_cell.length_b   1.000
_cell.length_c   1.000
_cell.angle_alpha   90.00
_cell.angle_beta   90.00
_cell.angle_gamma   90.00
#
_symmetry.space_group_name_H-M   'P 1'
#
loop_
_entity.id
_entity.type
_entity.pdbx_description
1 polymer ?
#
loop_
_entity_poly.entity_id
_entity_poly.type
_entity_poly.pdbx_seq_one_letter_code
_entity_poly.pdbx_strand_id
1 'polypeptide(L)'
;RGHKIIPSAPVIPENDPTCLFNTAGMQPLVPYLKGEPHPEGTRLTDVQKCFRTNDLDEVGDKTHHTFFEMLGNWSLGDYFKKESITWSFELLTKYLKIPVEKLSVTVFKGNNIVPADNESAELWKSLGIPENRIAFLGEDDNWWPNMELTGPCGPDTEIFYWRSEEAVPTDFDPENDNWVEIWNNVFMQYNHKSDGTFEPLKNKNVDTGMGVERVVAVLEGQTDNYKSSIWTDLIKKIEEVSGKNYDDEKYTRSMRIIADHIRAIVILSGDDAGIKPSNTDQGYILRRLIRRMIRYAKKLDIDINSNWEQELAEVVINEYKPYY
;
A
#
# COMPACT_ATOMS: atom_id res chain seq x y z
N ARG A 1 -11.59 -18.16 6.35
CA ARG A 1 -11.11 -17.91 7.72
C ARG A 1 -12.18 -17.21 8.59
N GLY A 2 -13.33 -16.89 8.02
CA GLY A 2 -14.47 -16.29 8.75
C GLY A 2 -14.36 -14.79 8.98
N HIS A 3 -13.50 -14.08 8.24
CA HIS A 3 -13.46 -12.64 8.26
C HIS A 3 -14.73 -12.04 7.67
N LYS A 4 -15.21 -10.96 8.25
CA LYS A 4 -16.32 -10.17 7.73
C LYS A 4 -15.77 -9.12 6.79
N ILE A 5 -16.37 -9.00 5.61
CA ILE A 5 -16.05 -7.95 4.66
C ILE A 5 -16.72 -6.66 5.15
N ILE A 6 -15.92 -5.63 5.35
CA ILE A 6 -16.37 -4.28 5.69
C ILE A 6 -16.16 -3.35 4.49
N PRO A 7 -16.91 -2.25 4.37
CA PRO A 7 -16.71 -1.29 3.29
C PRO A 7 -15.41 -0.50 3.49
N SER A 8 -14.79 -0.10 2.39
CA SER A 8 -13.70 0.87 2.42
C SER A 8 -14.17 2.20 3.00
N ALA A 9 -13.41 2.74 3.94
CA ALA A 9 -13.64 4.10 4.43
C ALA A 9 -13.31 5.15 3.34
N PRO A 10 -13.79 6.40 3.48
CA PRO A 10 -13.34 7.53 2.66
C PRO A 10 -11.83 7.69 2.68
N VAL A 11 -11.26 8.31 1.64
CA VAL A 11 -9.83 8.63 1.61
C VAL A 11 -9.47 9.68 2.67
N ILE A 12 -10.43 10.54 3.00
CA ILE A 12 -10.29 11.57 4.02
C ILE A 12 -10.79 11.04 5.36
N PRO A 13 -9.95 11.02 6.41
CA PRO A 13 -10.35 10.54 7.72
C PRO A 13 -11.53 11.32 8.30
N GLU A 14 -12.60 10.65 8.72
CA GLU A 14 -13.79 11.32 9.29
C GLU A 14 -13.55 11.85 10.71
N ASN A 15 -12.70 11.17 11.50
CA ASN A 15 -12.55 11.42 12.93
C ASN A 15 -11.10 11.60 13.38
N ASP A 16 -10.16 11.82 12.46
CA ASP A 16 -8.75 12.04 12.77
C ASP A 16 -8.23 13.32 12.12
N PRO A 17 -8.22 14.45 12.85
CA PRO A 17 -7.71 15.72 12.33
C PRO A 17 -6.17 15.76 12.25
N THR A 18 -5.47 14.73 12.73
CA THR A 18 -3.99 14.68 12.70
C THR A 18 -3.46 14.19 11.36
N CYS A 19 -4.28 13.51 10.56
CA CYS A 19 -3.94 12.99 9.25
C CYS A 19 -4.78 13.64 8.15
N LEU A 20 -4.13 14.04 7.05
CA LEU A 20 -4.85 14.58 5.89
C LEU A 20 -5.60 13.49 5.12
N PHE A 21 -5.06 12.27 5.11
CA PHE A 21 -5.57 11.14 4.34
C PHE A 21 -5.44 9.83 5.11
N ASN A 22 -6.27 8.86 4.80
CA ASN A 22 -6.08 7.47 5.20
C ASN A 22 -4.93 6.88 4.36
N THR A 23 -3.78 6.65 5.01
CA THR A 23 -2.55 6.15 4.39
C THR A 23 -2.41 4.63 4.50
N ALA A 24 -3.25 3.99 5.33
CA ALA A 24 -3.26 2.54 5.57
C ALA A 24 -4.65 2.07 6.01
N GLY A 25 -4.94 0.79 5.80
CA GLY A 25 -6.22 0.19 6.12
C GLY A 25 -6.59 0.21 7.61
N MET A 26 -5.60 0.27 8.49
CA MET A 26 -5.83 0.29 9.93
C MET A 26 -6.36 1.62 10.49
N GLN A 27 -6.16 2.74 9.79
CA GLN A 27 -6.49 4.06 10.36
C GLN A 27 -7.98 4.22 10.71
N PRO A 28 -8.94 3.80 9.87
CA PRO A 28 -10.35 3.82 10.25
C PRO A 28 -10.68 2.89 11.42
N LEU A 29 -9.82 1.91 11.71
CA LEU A 29 -10.02 0.90 12.75
C LEU A 29 -9.34 1.20 14.09
N VAL A 30 -8.65 2.34 14.21
CA VAL A 30 -7.90 2.73 15.42
C VAL A 30 -8.73 2.61 16.72
N PRO A 31 -10.01 3.02 16.82
CA PRO A 31 -10.80 2.83 18.02
C PRO A 31 -10.93 1.36 18.43
N TYR A 32 -11.13 0.48 17.44
CA TYR A 32 -11.30 -0.97 17.67
C TYR A 32 -9.98 -1.65 18.02
N LEU A 33 -8.88 -1.22 17.43
CA LEU A 33 -7.52 -1.66 17.80
C LEU A 33 -7.17 -1.25 19.26
N LYS A 34 -7.74 -0.15 19.75
CA LYS A 34 -7.63 0.27 21.16
C LYS A 34 -8.56 -0.50 22.10
N GLY A 35 -9.44 -1.32 21.59
CA GLY A 35 -10.28 -2.24 22.38
C GLY A 35 -11.76 -1.91 22.41
N GLU A 36 -12.25 -0.99 21.60
CA GLU A 36 -13.68 -0.85 21.36
C GLU A 36 -14.20 -2.06 20.57
N PRO A 37 -15.43 -2.55 20.85
CA PRO A 37 -16.00 -3.65 20.07
C PRO A 37 -16.42 -3.18 18.68
N HIS A 38 -15.96 -3.87 17.63
CA HIS A 38 -16.45 -3.62 16.29
C HIS A 38 -17.79 -4.32 16.06
N PRO A 39 -18.79 -3.67 15.41
CA PRO A 39 -20.14 -4.25 15.23
C PRO A 39 -20.13 -5.54 14.39
N GLU A 40 -19.21 -5.68 13.46
CA GLU A 40 -19.09 -6.88 12.61
C GLU A 40 -18.22 -7.99 13.21
N GLY A 41 -17.67 -7.80 14.44
CA GLY A 41 -16.91 -8.82 15.16
C GLY A 41 -15.41 -8.58 15.18
N THR A 42 -14.63 -9.66 15.41
CA THR A 42 -13.20 -9.60 15.68
C THR A 42 -12.30 -9.92 14.49
N ARG A 43 -12.85 -10.45 13.42
CA ARG A 43 -12.13 -10.76 12.16
C ARG A 43 -12.69 -9.94 11.03
N LEU A 44 -11.94 -9.00 10.53
CA LEU A 44 -12.36 -8.06 9.50
C LEU A 44 -11.47 -8.16 8.28
N THR A 45 -11.98 -7.78 7.12
CA THR A 45 -11.21 -7.64 5.88
C THR A 45 -11.89 -6.63 4.96
N ASP A 46 -11.08 -5.86 4.24
CA ASP A 46 -11.54 -5.00 3.15
C ASP A 46 -10.44 -4.75 2.10
N VAL A 47 -10.79 -3.95 1.11
CA VAL A 47 -9.85 -3.27 0.23
C VAL A 47 -10.00 -1.78 0.49
N GLN A 48 -9.09 -1.22 1.29
CA GLN A 48 -9.12 0.19 1.70
C GLN A 48 -8.48 1.09 0.66
N LYS A 49 -9.18 2.17 0.31
CA LYS A 49 -8.64 3.29 -0.45
C LYS A 49 -7.59 4.03 0.38
N CYS A 50 -6.34 4.06 -0.09
CA CYS A 50 -5.23 4.70 0.59
C CYS A 50 -4.62 5.81 -0.25
N PHE A 51 -4.12 6.85 0.43
CA PHE A 51 -3.55 8.02 -0.23
C PHE A 51 -2.28 8.48 0.48
N ARG A 52 -1.12 8.35 -0.18
CA ARG A 52 0.19 8.76 0.35
C ARG A 52 0.77 9.91 -0.45
N THR A 53 1.27 10.92 0.25
CA THR A 53 1.85 12.13 -0.34
C THR A 53 3.33 12.29 -0.06
N ASN A 54 3.90 11.48 0.84
CA ASN A 54 5.31 11.51 1.20
C ASN A 54 6.17 11.15 -0.01
N ASP A 55 5.74 10.15 -0.79
CA ASP A 55 6.48 9.59 -1.92
C ASP A 55 6.15 10.27 -3.26
N LEU A 56 5.50 11.45 -3.21
CA LEU A 56 5.02 12.14 -4.42
C LEU A 56 6.14 12.46 -5.42
N ASP A 57 7.37 12.66 -4.95
CA ASP A 57 8.52 12.97 -5.81
C ASP A 57 9.08 11.69 -6.48
N GLU A 58 8.85 10.52 -5.90
CA GLU A 58 9.21 9.21 -6.43
C GLU A 58 8.22 8.71 -7.49
N VAL A 59 6.96 9.16 -7.42
CA VAL A 59 5.94 8.83 -8.43
C VAL A 59 6.44 9.14 -9.83
N GLY A 60 6.34 8.13 -10.68
CA GLY A 60 6.91 8.07 -12.03
C GLY A 60 7.98 6.99 -12.17
N ASP A 61 8.36 6.32 -11.07
CA ASP A 61 9.05 5.04 -11.07
C ASP A 61 8.09 3.88 -11.42
N LYS A 62 8.47 2.64 -11.12
CA LYS A 62 7.70 1.43 -11.47
C LYS A 62 6.69 1.00 -10.40
N THR A 63 6.76 1.56 -9.17
CA THR A 63 6.13 0.98 -7.98
C THR A 63 5.37 1.93 -7.10
N HIS A 64 5.77 3.22 -7.03
CA HIS A 64 5.14 4.19 -6.13
C HIS A 64 3.88 4.79 -6.73
N HIS A 65 2.84 4.89 -5.91
CA HIS A 65 1.54 5.45 -6.27
C HIS A 65 1.06 6.43 -5.21
N THR A 66 0.44 7.53 -5.66
CA THR A 66 -0.21 8.51 -4.77
C THR A 66 -1.49 7.93 -4.17
N PHE A 67 -2.38 7.43 -5.01
CA PHE A 67 -3.55 6.63 -4.62
C PHE A 67 -3.27 5.16 -4.92
N PHE A 68 -3.59 4.28 -3.98
CA PHE A 68 -3.52 2.84 -4.15
C PHE A 68 -4.56 2.13 -3.28
N GLU A 69 -4.81 0.88 -3.60
CA GLU A 69 -5.72 0.03 -2.86
C GLU A 69 -4.92 -0.93 -1.98
N MET A 70 -5.31 -1.00 -0.70
CA MET A 70 -4.69 -1.88 0.28
C MET A 70 -5.68 -2.96 0.69
N LEU A 71 -5.42 -4.20 0.29
CA LEU A 71 -6.16 -5.35 0.79
C LEU A 71 -5.66 -5.67 2.20
N GLY A 72 -6.55 -5.55 3.19
CA GLY A 72 -6.25 -5.78 4.60
C GLY A 72 -7.06 -6.88 5.23
N ASN A 73 -6.51 -7.48 6.28
CA ASN A 73 -7.25 -8.29 7.23
C ASN A 73 -6.80 -7.99 8.65
N TRP A 74 -7.77 -7.95 9.56
CA TRP A 74 -7.55 -7.58 10.96
C TRP A 74 -8.03 -8.66 11.90
N SER A 75 -7.26 -8.81 12.99
CA SER A 75 -7.67 -9.56 14.19
C SER A 75 -7.76 -8.61 15.37
N LEU A 76 -8.93 -8.44 15.89
CA LEU A 76 -9.19 -7.62 17.09
C LEU A 76 -9.17 -8.52 18.34
N GLY A 77 -7.96 -9.00 18.72
CA GLY A 77 -7.77 -9.89 19.86
C GLY A 77 -8.22 -11.34 19.66
N ASP A 78 -8.34 -11.82 18.43
CA ASP A 78 -8.78 -13.18 18.11
C ASP A 78 -7.59 -14.10 17.82
N TYR A 79 -6.88 -13.88 16.69
CA TYR A 79 -5.67 -14.60 16.32
C TYR A 79 -4.46 -13.66 16.34
N PHE A 80 -3.25 -14.23 16.27
CA PHE A 80 -2.02 -13.44 16.30
C PHE A 80 -0.98 -13.96 15.28
N LYS A 81 0.31 -13.88 15.58
CA LYS A 81 1.43 -14.15 14.68
C LYS A 81 1.31 -15.46 13.91
N LYS A 82 1.08 -16.56 14.61
CA LYS A 82 1.07 -17.91 14.03
C LYS A 82 0.04 -18.04 12.91
N GLU A 83 -1.19 -17.64 13.16
CA GLU A 83 -2.27 -17.70 12.21
C GLU A 83 -2.04 -16.69 11.08
N SER A 84 -1.66 -15.44 11.40
CA SER A 84 -1.42 -14.40 10.41
C SER A 84 -0.35 -14.82 9.39
N ILE A 85 0.82 -15.21 9.86
CA ILE A 85 1.93 -15.64 9.00
C ILE A 85 1.56 -16.89 8.19
N THR A 86 0.95 -17.89 8.84
CA THR A 86 0.55 -19.12 8.15
C THR A 86 -0.47 -18.86 7.06
N TRP A 87 -1.48 -18.01 7.33
CA TRP A 87 -2.53 -17.71 6.36
C TRP A 87 -2.03 -16.81 5.23
N SER A 88 -1.14 -15.87 5.52
CA SER A 88 -0.49 -15.05 4.49
C SER A 88 0.33 -15.92 3.54
N PHE A 89 1.16 -16.79 4.08
CA PHE A 89 1.93 -17.74 3.28
C PHE A 89 1.04 -18.68 2.46
N GLU A 90 -0.02 -19.22 3.06
CA GLU A 90 -0.97 -20.08 2.36
C GLU A 90 -1.70 -19.33 1.23
N LEU A 91 -2.12 -18.08 1.45
CA LEU A 91 -2.76 -17.25 0.42
C LEU A 91 -1.82 -17.05 -0.77
N LEU A 92 -0.60 -16.62 -0.51
CA LEU A 92 0.37 -16.33 -1.57
C LEU A 92 0.74 -17.59 -2.36
N THR A 93 1.09 -18.67 -1.68
CA THR A 93 1.67 -19.85 -2.33
C THR A 93 0.64 -20.85 -2.86
N LYS A 94 -0.44 -21.08 -2.09
CA LYS A 94 -1.44 -22.08 -2.45
C LYS A 94 -2.56 -21.52 -3.34
N TYR A 95 -3.04 -20.30 -3.05
CA TYR A 95 -4.17 -19.73 -3.79
C TYR A 95 -3.71 -18.83 -4.93
N LEU A 96 -2.78 -17.91 -4.69
CA LEU A 96 -2.22 -17.03 -5.70
C LEU A 96 -1.10 -17.66 -6.53
N LYS A 97 -0.62 -18.87 -6.13
CA LYS A 97 0.41 -19.65 -6.85
C LYS A 97 1.74 -18.93 -7.02
N ILE A 98 2.07 -18.02 -6.11
CA ILE A 98 3.37 -17.35 -6.09
C ILE A 98 4.44 -18.38 -5.68
N PRO A 99 5.53 -18.54 -6.47
CA PRO A 99 6.61 -19.48 -6.15
C PRO A 99 7.35 -19.07 -4.86
N VAL A 100 7.54 -20.01 -3.94
CA VAL A 100 8.22 -19.78 -2.64
C VAL A 100 9.65 -19.28 -2.85
N GLU A 101 10.34 -19.79 -3.87
CA GLU A 101 11.70 -19.39 -4.22
C GLU A 101 11.85 -17.92 -4.61
N LYS A 102 10.75 -17.26 -4.95
CA LYS A 102 10.70 -15.81 -5.23
C LYS A 102 10.30 -14.96 -4.02
N LEU A 103 10.07 -15.58 -2.87
CA LEU A 103 9.69 -14.88 -1.64
C LEU A 103 10.88 -14.70 -0.70
N SER A 104 10.92 -13.56 -0.04
CA SER A 104 11.78 -13.24 1.10
C SER A 104 10.98 -12.44 2.12
N VAL A 105 11.44 -12.40 3.35
CA VAL A 105 10.72 -11.71 4.42
C VAL A 105 11.66 -10.92 5.31
N THR A 106 11.10 -9.87 5.94
CA THR A 106 11.78 -9.16 7.02
C THR A 106 11.11 -9.46 8.35
N VAL A 107 11.83 -9.29 9.44
CA VAL A 107 11.33 -9.34 10.81
C VAL A 107 12.04 -8.31 11.66
N PHE A 108 11.40 -7.84 12.72
CA PHE A 108 11.95 -6.82 13.60
C PHE A 108 13.19 -7.34 14.37
N LYS A 109 14.32 -6.62 14.26
CA LYS A 109 15.58 -6.99 14.94
C LYS A 109 15.60 -6.69 16.44
N GLY A 110 14.57 -6.02 16.96
CA GLY A 110 14.50 -5.56 18.33
C GLY A 110 15.16 -4.19 18.55
N ASN A 111 14.81 -3.59 19.68
CA ASN A 111 15.35 -2.35 20.20
C ASN A 111 15.47 -2.41 21.73
N ASN A 112 15.70 -1.28 22.39
CA ASN A 112 15.79 -1.20 23.85
C ASN A 112 14.45 -1.45 24.59
N ILE A 113 13.32 -1.46 23.87
CA ILE A 113 11.96 -1.58 24.42
C ILE A 113 11.38 -2.96 24.11
N VAL A 114 11.57 -3.44 22.89
CA VAL A 114 10.97 -4.67 22.37
C VAL A 114 12.08 -5.60 21.84
N PRO A 115 12.09 -6.89 22.26
CA PRO A 115 13.09 -7.85 21.78
C PRO A 115 12.92 -8.16 20.29
N ALA A 116 13.95 -8.74 19.68
CA ALA A 116 13.92 -9.25 18.32
C ALA A 116 12.78 -10.26 18.14
N ASP A 117 12.11 -10.20 16.99
CA ASP A 117 10.98 -11.08 16.66
C ASP A 117 11.43 -12.43 16.10
N ASN A 118 12.12 -13.19 16.96
CA ASN A 118 12.54 -14.56 16.63
C ASN A 118 11.35 -15.51 16.41
N GLU A 119 10.20 -15.23 17.03
CA GLU A 119 8.98 -16.03 16.85
C GLU A 119 8.51 -16.01 15.40
N SER A 120 8.41 -14.82 14.80
CA SER A 120 8.05 -14.68 13.39
C SER A 120 9.08 -15.30 12.45
N ALA A 121 10.39 -15.13 12.75
CA ALA A 121 11.45 -15.75 11.95
C ALA A 121 11.35 -17.28 11.95
N GLU A 122 11.15 -17.90 13.10
CA GLU A 122 10.99 -19.36 13.20
C GLU A 122 9.70 -19.86 12.54
N LEU A 123 8.61 -19.09 12.60
CA LEU A 123 7.38 -19.41 11.86
C LEU A 123 7.64 -19.42 10.35
N TRP A 124 8.30 -18.40 9.79
CA TRP A 124 8.66 -18.34 8.38
C TRP A 124 9.56 -19.52 7.96
N LYS A 125 10.58 -19.85 8.75
CA LYS A 125 11.43 -21.03 8.51
C LYS A 125 10.61 -22.33 8.47
N SER A 126 9.68 -22.49 9.42
CA SER A 126 8.82 -23.68 9.49
C SER A 126 7.91 -23.86 8.27
N LEU A 127 7.59 -22.76 7.58
CA LEU A 127 6.78 -22.73 6.37
C LEU A 127 7.61 -22.93 5.08
N GLY A 128 8.94 -22.93 5.19
CA GLY A 128 9.85 -23.20 4.07
C GLY A 128 10.58 -21.98 3.51
N ILE A 129 10.51 -20.82 4.15
CA ILE A 129 11.37 -19.67 3.82
C ILE A 129 12.77 -19.97 4.40
N PRO A 130 13.83 -20.07 3.59
CA PRO A 130 15.16 -20.36 4.08
C PRO A 130 15.76 -19.18 4.88
N GLU A 131 16.67 -19.49 5.80
CA GLU A 131 17.24 -18.51 6.74
C GLU A 131 17.89 -17.31 6.05
N ASN A 132 18.58 -17.53 4.94
CA ASN A 132 19.20 -16.48 4.11
C ASN A 132 18.19 -15.61 3.32
N ARG A 133 16.89 -15.88 3.47
CA ARG A 133 15.77 -15.10 2.93
C ARG A 133 14.95 -14.40 4.01
N ILE A 134 15.49 -14.35 5.25
CA ILE A 134 14.89 -13.69 6.39
C ILE A 134 15.85 -12.63 6.89
N ALA A 135 15.51 -11.35 6.69
CA ALA A 135 16.31 -10.23 7.19
C ALA A 135 15.73 -9.67 8.49
N PHE A 136 16.62 -9.34 9.44
CA PHE A 136 16.24 -8.67 10.69
C PHE A 136 16.54 -7.17 10.54
N LEU A 137 15.50 -6.35 10.43
CA LEU A 137 15.63 -4.92 10.21
C LEU A 137 15.14 -4.10 11.42
N GLY A 138 15.40 -2.79 11.37
CA GLY A 138 15.17 -1.88 12.48
C GLY A 138 13.77 -1.29 12.56
N GLU A 139 13.70 -0.22 13.35
CA GLU A 139 12.46 0.51 13.60
C GLU A 139 11.95 1.25 12.35
N ASP A 140 12.86 1.65 11.49
CA ASP A 140 12.53 2.38 10.27
C ASP A 140 11.85 1.47 9.23
N ASP A 141 12.10 0.15 9.32
CA ASP A 141 11.62 -0.85 8.35
C ASP A 141 10.54 -1.77 8.93
N ASN A 142 10.75 -2.29 10.15
CA ASN A 142 9.88 -3.33 10.74
C ASN A 142 9.16 -2.89 12.03
N TRP A 143 8.68 -1.64 12.05
CA TRP A 143 7.77 -1.13 13.09
C TRP A 143 6.69 -0.24 12.49
N TRP A 144 5.41 -0.57 12.74
CA TRP A 144 4.28 0.18 12.21
C TRP A 144 3.27 0.62 13.29
N PRO A 145 2.64 1.82 13.18
CA PRO A 145 3.13 2.94 12.36
C PRO A 145 4.45 3.50 12.91
N ASN A 146 5.10 4.37 12.13
CA ASN A 146 6.37 5.00 12.53
C ASN A 146 6.34 5.44 13.99
N MET A 147 7.42 5.22 14.74
CA MET A 147 7.54 5.48 16.18
C MET A 147 7.32 6.95 16.57
N GLU A 148 7.28 7.87 15.64
CA GLU A 148 6.92 9.28 15.88
C GLU A 148 5.40 9.47 16.06
N LEU A 149 4.58 8.53 15.59
CA LEU A 149 3.13 8.61 15.67
C LEU A 149 2.60 7.96 16.94
N THR A 150 1.57 8.58 17.54
CA THR A 150 0.89 8.04 18.73
C THR A 150 -0.24 7.10 18.33
N GLY A 151 -0.49 6.08 19.16
CA GLY A 151 -1.57 5.14 18.95
C GLY A 151 -1.15 3.68 18.97
N PRO A 152 -2.03 2.77 18.49
CA PRO A 152 -1.71 1.35 18.39
C PRO A 152 -0.54 1.13 17.45
N CYS A 153 0.43 0.33 17.88
CA CYS A 153 1.65 0.07 17.11
C CYS A 153 2.28 -1.28 17.50
N GLY A 154 3.24 -1.70 16.72
CA GLY A 154 4.02 -2.90 17.02
C GLY A 154 5.01 -3.27 15.94
N PRO A 155 5.83 -4.30 16.19
CA PRO A 155 6.72 -4.87 15.19
C PRO A 155 5.90 -5.52 14.07
N ASP A 156 6.50 -5.57 12.90
CA ASP A 156 5.90 -6.19 11.74
C ASP A 156 6.85 -7.16 11.02
N THR A 157 6.31 -7.83 10.02
CA THR A 157 7.03 -8.70 9.10
C THR A 157 6.50 -8.46 7.71
N GLU A 158 7.38 -8.00 6.84
CA GLU A 158 7.07 -7.72 5.45
C GLU A 158 7.41 -8.91 4.57
N ILE A 159 6.66 -9.06 3.48
CA ILE A 159 6.84 -10.11 2.49
C ILE A 159 7.24 -9.45 1.18
N PHE A 160 8.41 -9.85 0.68
CA PHE A 160 8.99 -9.37 -0.57
C PHE A 160 8.91 -10.43 -1.66
N TYR A 161 8.76 -9.96 -2.89
CA TYR A 161 8.79 -10.78 -4.10
C TYR A 161 9.92 -10.33 -5.02
N TRP A 162 10.69 -11.30 -5.54
CA TRP A 162 11.71 -11.03 -6.56
C TRP A 162 11.05 -10.74 -7.91
N ARG A 163 11.05 -9.48 -8.29
CA ARG A 163 10.40 -8.95 -9.47
C ARG A 163 11.42 -8.55 -10.55
N SER A 164 12.19 -9.53 -11.01
CA SER A 164 13.16 -9.38 -12.09
C SER A 164 13.12 -10.58 -13.01
N GLU A 165 13.57 -10.42 -14.25
CA GLU A 165 13.84 -11.51 -15.19
C GLU A 165 15.15 -12.26 -14.86
N GLU A 166 16.00 -11.65 -14.04
CA GLU A 166 17.22 -12.26 -13.57
C GLU A 166 16.94 -13.42 -12.60
N ALA A 167 17.93 -14.33 -12.47
CA ALA A 167 17.85 -15.40 -11.50
C ALA A 167 17.68 -14.84 -10.09
N VAL A 168 16.83 -15.51 -9.31
CA VAL A 168 16.61 -15.13 -7.90
C VAL A 168 17.93 -15.28 -7.13
N PRO A 169 18.44 -14.23 -6.47
CA PRO A 169 19.67 -14.33 -5.68
C PRO A 169 19.55 -15.36 -4.58
N THR A 170 20.64 -15.95 -4.14
CA THR A 170 20.65 -16.88 -3.01
C THR A 170 20.26 -16.20 -1.71
N ASP A 171 20.84 -15.02 -1.47
CA ASP A 171 20.63 -14.23 -0.26
C ASP A 171 19.67 -13.07 -0.53
N PHE A 172 18.88 -12.73 0.48
CA PHE A 172 18.00 -11.57 0.43
C PHE A 172 18.77 -10.30 0.82
N ASP A 173 18.73 -9.32 -0.08
CA ASP A 173 19.22 -7.98 0.16
C ASP A 173 18.03 -7.01 0.09
N PRO A 174 17.53 -6.49 1.22
CA PRO A 174 16.39 -5.57 1.26
C PRO A 174 16.62 -4.25 0.50
N GLU A 175 17.87 -3.85 0.30
CA GLU A 175 18.24 -2.64 -0.44
C GLU A 175 18.20 -2.83 -1.97
N ASN A 176 17.98 -4.04 -2.45
CA ASN A 176 17.91 -4.31 -3.88
C ASN A 176 16.49 -4.07 -4.39
N ASP A 177 16.28 -3.06 -5.22
CA ASP A 177 15.00 -2.62 -5.81
C ASP A 177 14.24 -3.71 -6.59
N ASN A 178 14.88 -4.83 -6.93
CA ASN A 178 14.19 -5.97 -7.54
C ASN A 178 13.41 -6.81 -6.52
N TRP A 179 13.70 -6.66 -5.23
CA TRP A 179 12.84 -7.16 -4.17
C TRP A 179 11.77 -6.11 -3.88
N VAL A 180 10.53 -6.44 -4.17
CA VAL A 180 9.40 -5.54 -3.99
C VAL A 180 8.55 -6.05 -2.84
N GLU A 181 8.37 -5.22 -1.82
CA GLU A 181 7.41 -5.48 -0.76
C GLU A 181 6.00 -5.58 -1.35
N ILE A 182 5.33 -6.69 -1.08
CA ILE A 182 3.97 -6.96 -1.56
C ILE A 182 2.94 -7.02 -0.44
N TRP A 183 3.34 -7.34 0.79
CA TRP A 183 2.44 -7.46 1.93
C TRP A 183 3.17 -7.23 3.24
N ASN A 184 2.57 -6.46 4.14
CA ASN A 184 3.06 -6.27 5.51
C ASN A 184 2.07 -6.87 6.52
N ASN A 185 2.56 -7.59 7.55
CA ASN A 185 1.80 -8.12 8.68
C ASN A 185 2.28 -7.47 9.96
N VAL A 186 1.45 -6.63 10.55
CA VAL A 186 1.75 -5.87 11.77
C VAL A 186 1.17 -6.52 13.00
N PHE A 187 1.98 -6.70 14.04
CA PHE A 187 1.60 -7.31 15.30
C PHE A 187 1.40 -6.22 16.36
N MET A 188 0.24 -5.56 16.31
CA MET A 188 -0.09 -4.46 17.20
C MET A 188 -0.35 -4.93 18.61
N GLN A 189 0.60 -4.67 19.49
CA GLN A 189 0.53 -5.06 20.90
C GLN A 189 0.88 -3.93 21.87
N TYR A 190 1.23 -2.76 21.36
CA TYR A 190 1.58 -1.57 22.13
C TYR A 190 0.71 -0.38 21.74
N ASN A 191 0.59 0.57 22.68
CA ASN A 191 0.02 1.90 22.45
C ASN A 191 1.11 2.93 22.74
N HIS A 192 1.55 3.66 21.72
CA HIS A 192 2.49 4.76 21.88
C HIS A 192 1.77 6.02 22.35
N LYS A 193 2.19 6.59 23.45
CA LYS A 193 1.59 7.78 24.08
C LYS A 193 2.31 9.05 23.66
N SER A 194 1.62 10.18 23.81
CA SER A 194 2.18 11.50 23.54
C SER A 194 3.37 11.90 24.42
N ASP A 195 3.60 11.21 25.54
CA ASP A 195 4.77 11.38 26.40
C ASP A 195 5.97 10.53 25.97
N GLY A 196 5.87 9.80 24.86
CA GLY A 196 6.89 8.92 24.32
C GLY A 196 6.96 7.54 24.97
N THR A 197 6.04 7.21 25.87
CA THR A 197 6.01 5.89 26.51
C THR A 197 5.17 4.89 25.72
N PHE A 198 5.55 3.61 25.84
CA PHE A 198 4.81 2.49 25.24
C PHE A 198 4.14 1.69 26.36
N GLU A 199 2.84 1.46 26.24
CA GLU A 199 2.11 0.57 27.13
C GLU A 199 1.50 -0.59 26.32
N PRO A 200 1.36 -1.79 26.92
CA PRO A 200 0.67 -2.89 26.26
C PRO A 200 -0.77 -2.52 25.92
N LEU A 201 -1.22 -2.88 24.73
CA LEU A 201 -2.64 -2.85 24.38
C LEU A 201 -3.42 -3.87 25.22
N LYS A 202 -4.71 -3.63 25.40
CA LYS A 202 -5.62 -4.57 26.06
C LYS A 202 -5.65 -5.93 25.36
N ASN A 203 -5.61 -5.92 24.05
CA ASN A 203 -5.58 -7.10 23.20
C ASN A 203 -4.35 -7.05 22.29
N LYS A 204 -3.85 -8.22 21.91
CA LYS A 204 -2.90 -8.35 20.80
C LYS A 204 -3.70 -8.42 19.51
N ASN A 205 -3.44 -7.49 18.61
CA ASN A 205 -4.15 -7.36 17.34
C ASN A 205 -3.23 -7.69 16.17
N VAL A 206 -3.84 -8.07 15.06
CA VAL A 206 -3.16 -8.16 13.76
C VAL A 206 -3.74 -7.11 12.85
N ASP A 207 -2.87 -6.39 12.17
CA ASP A 207 -3.16 -5.54 11.04
C ASP A 207 -2.34 -6.02 9.86
N THR A 208 -2.92 -6.11 8.67
CA THR A 208 -2.15 -6.43 7.47
C THR A 208 -2.48 -5.48 6.33
N GLY A 209 -1.49 -5.22 5.48
CA GLY A 209 -1.67 -4.40 4.30
C GLY A 209 -0.94 -4.99 3.08
N MET A 210 -1.72 -5.44 2.09
CA MET A 210 -1.22 -5.92 0.81
C MET A 210 -1.47 -4.87 -0.27
N GLY A 211 -0.42 -4.42 -0.96
CA GLY A 211 -0.57 -3.51 -2.10
C GLY A 211 -1.21 -4.20 -3.30
N VAL A 212 -2.46 -3.86 -3.62
CA VAL A 212 -3.21 -4.51 -4.71
C VAL A 212 -2.49 -4.32 -6.04
N GLU A 213 -2.06 -3.11 -6.36
CA GLU A 213 -1.35 -2.81 -7.61
C GLU A 213 -0.05 -3.60 -7.75
N ARG A 214 0.70 -3.75 -6.65
CA ARG A 214 1.95 -4.54 -6.62
C ARG A 214 1.68 -6.02 -6.86
N VAL A 215 0.69 -6.58 -6.17
CA VAL A 215 0.35 -8.01 -6.27
C VAL A 215 -0.24 -8.35 -7.62
N VAL A 216 -1.11 -7.50 -8.19
CA VAL A 216 -1.65 -7.71 -9.54
C VAL A 216 -0.52 -7.72 -10.57
N ALA A 217 0.42 -6.78 -10.51
CA ALA A 217 1.59 -6.77 -11.39
C ALA A 217 2.44 -8.06 -11.25
N VAL A 218 2.65 -8.53 -10.02
CA VAL A 218 3.35 -9.81 -9.75
C VAL A 218 2.62 -11.00 -10.38
N LEU A 219 1.31 -11.09 -10.20
CA LEU A 219 0.49 -12.19 -10.72
C LEU A 219 0.43 -12.21 -12.26
N GLU A 220 0.53 -11.05 -12.88
CA GLU A 220 0.58 -10.89 -14.33
C GLU A 220 2.01 -10.97 -14.91
N GLY A 221 3.02 -11.22 -14.06
CA GLY A 221 4.42 -11.32 -14.48
C GLY A 221 5.04 -10.00 -14.93
N GLN A 222 4.47 -8.87 -14.50
CA GLN A 222 4.95 -7.54 -14.90
C GLN A 222 6.03 -7.04 -13.94
N THR A 223 7.10 -6.46 -14.51
CA THR A 223 8.17 -5.78 -13.75
C THR A 223 7.87 -4.30 -13.50
N ASP A 224 6.79 -3.80 -14.06
CA ASP A 224 6.30 -2.43 -14.00
C ASP A 224 4.81 -2.44 -13.67
N ASN A 225 4.40 -1.82 -12.56
CA ASN A 225 3.00 -1.79 -12.15
C ASN A 225 2.08 -1.23 -13.24
N TYR A 226 2.55 -0.19 -13.94
CA TYR A 226 1.78 0.49 -14.99
C TYR A 226 1.54 -0.36 -16.26
N LYS A 227 2.16 -1.54 -16.35
CA LYS A 227 1.89 -2.54 -17.42
C LYS A 227 0.87 -3.59 -17.00
N SER A 228 0.40 -3.57 -15.76
CA SER A 228 -0.65 -4.46 -15.29
C SER A 228 -2.03 -4.04 -15.80
N SER A 229 -2.99 -4.98 -15.70
CA SER A 229 -4.37 -4.77 -16.15
C SER A 229 -5.05 -3.55 -15.51
N ILE A 230 -4.69 -3.20 -14.28
CA ILE A 230 -5.20 -2.00 -13.57
C ILE A 230 -4.92 -0.71 -14.34
N TRP A 231 -3.80 -0.64 -15.06
CA TRP A 231 -3.35 0.59 -15.72
C TRP A 231 -3.51 0.57 -17.24
N THR A 232 -3.78 -0.60 -17.82
CA THR A 232 -3.73 -0.81 -19.27
C THR A 232 -4.60 0.18 -20.05
N ASP A 233 -5.85 0.38 -19.65
CA ASP A 233 -6.78 1.25 -20.39
C ASP A 233 -6.43 2.72 -20.22
N LEU A 234 -5.95 3.11 -19.04
CA LEU A 234 -5.52 4.47 -18.78
C LEU A 234 -4.22 4.82 -19.53
N ILE A 235 -3.25 3.91 -19.55
CA ILE A 235 -2.00 4.10 -20.32
C ILE A 235 -2.30 4.20 -21.82
N LYS A 236 -3.15 3.31 -22.37
CA LYS A 236 -3.59 3.39 -23.78
C LYS A 236 -4.25 4.74 -24.09
N LYS A 237 -5.11 5.23 -23.19
CA LYS A 237 -5.75 6.53 -23.40
C LYS A 237 -4.73 7.68 -23.38
N ILE A 238 -3.70 7.62 -22.52
CA ILE A 238 -2.61 8.61 -22.53
C ILE A 238 -1.80 8.52 -23.85
N GLU A 239 -1.55 7.33 -24.38
CA GLU A 239 -0.92 7.14 -25.68
C GLU A 239 -1.75 7.76 -26.81
N GLU A 240 -3.08 7.53 -26.81
CA GLU A 240 -4.00 8.12 -27.80
C GLU A 240 -3.99 9.65 -27.79
N VAL A 241 -4.13 10.28 -26.61
CA VAL A 241 -4.20 11.75 -26.52
C VAL A 241 -2.84 12.43 -26.75
N SER A 242 -1.73 11.73 -26.48
CA SER A 242 -0.37 12.27 -26.67
C SER A 242 0.24 11.94 -28.03
N GLY A 243 -0.22 10.87 -28.68
CA GLY A 243 0.44 10.32 -29.88
C GLY A 243 1.83 9.75 -29.60
N LYS A 244 2.14 9.40 -28.33
CA LYS A 244 3.43 8.84 -27.91
C LYS A 244 3.23 7.39 -27.48
N ASN A 245 4.31 6.61 -27.40
CA ASN A 245 4.30 5.22 -26.96
C ASN A 245 4.88 5.09 -25.56
N TYR A 246 4.23 4.31 -24.70
CA TYR A 246 4.67 4.07 -23.32
C TYR A 246 6.02 3.36 -23.26
N ASP A 247 6.32 2.48 -24.20
CA ASP A 247 7.60 1.74 -24.24
C ASP A 247 8.79 2.59 -24.71
N ASP A 248 8.57 3.83 -25.15
CA ASP A 248 9.66 4.80 -25.38
C ASP A 248 10.06 5.41 -24.03
N GLU A 249 11.25 5.03 -23.53
CA GLU A 249 11.81 5.46 -22.24
C GLU A 249 11.78 6.98 -22.05
N LYS A 250 11.85 7.75 -23.13
CA LYS A 250 11.76 9.21 -23.09
C LYS A 250 10.42 9.70 -22.51
N TYR A 251 9.35 8.95 -22.71
CA TYR A 251 7.99 9.35 -22.34
C TYR A 251 7.42 8.58 -21.16
N THR A 252 7.93 7.37 -20.87
CA THR A 252 7.44 6.45 -19.84
C THR A 252 7.20 7.13 -18.49
N ARG A 253 8.20 7.85 -17.95
CA ARG A 253 8.05 8.55 -16.67
C ARG A 253 6.92 9.59 -16.68
N SER A 254 6.77 10.32 -17.80
CA SER A 254 5.72 11.34 -17.91
C SER A 254 4.33 10.71 -17.94
N MET A 255 4.18 9.58 -18.64
CA MET A 255 2.92 8.86 -18.73
C MET A 255 2.52 8.24 -17.37
N ARG A 256 3.47 7.66 -16.63
CA ARG A 256 3.23 7.15 -15.27
C ARG A 256 2.72 8.24 -14.33
N ILE A 257 3.36 9.42 -14.35
CA ILE A 257 2.95 10.55 -13.51
C ILE A 257 1.54 11.03 -13.88
N ILE A 258 1.21 11.09 -15.16
CA ILE A 258 -0.15 11.48 -15.60
C ILE A 258 -1.16 10.43 -15.14
N ALA A 259 -0.88 9.14 -15.35
CA ALA A 259 -1.76 8.05 -14.97
C ALA A 259 -2.02 8.01 -13.46
N ASP A 260 -0.96 8.07 -12.66
CA ASP A 260 -1.06 8.12 -11.19
C ASP A 260 -1.89 9.32 -10.73
N HIS A 261 -1.56 10.50 -11.24
CA HIS A 261 -2.18 11.73 -10.76
C HIS A 261 -3.63 11.85 -11.17
N ILE A 262 -4.03 11.49 -12.40
CA ILE A 262 -5.44 11.54 -12.79
C ILE A 262 -6.28 10.57 -11.95
N ARG A 263 -5.76 9.36 -11.66
CA ARG A 263 -6.40 8.38 -10.80
C ARG A 263 -6.59 8.95 -9.38
N ALA A 264 -5.53 9.51 -8.80
CA ALA A 264 -5.57 10.15 -7.48
C ALA A 264 -6.52 11.37 -7.44
N ILE A 265 -6.52 12.21 -8.49
CA ILE A 265 -7.41 13.38 -8.61
C ILE A 265 -8.87 12.96 -8.64
N VAL A 266 -9.22 11.95 -9.45
CA VAL A 266 -10.62 11.48 -9.58
C VAL A 266 -11.11 10.92 -8.25
N ILE A 267 -10.33 10.04 -7.60
CA ILE A 267 -10.71 9.43 -6.32
C ILE A 267 -10.87 10.52 -5.23
N LEU A 268 -9.91 11.45 -5.13
CA LEU A 268 -9.96 12.50 -4.11
C LEU A 268 -11.10 13.51 -4.36
N SER A 269 -11.39 13.81 -5.61
CA SER A 269 -12.49 14.73 -5.97
C SER A 269 -13.86 14.09 -5.81
N GLY A 270 -13.94 12.75 -5.94
CA GLY A 270 -15.15 11.97 -5.75
C GLY A 270 -15.39 11.49 -4.32
N ASP A 271 -14.47 11.80 -3.38
CA ASP A 271 -14.65 11.48 -1.96
C ASP A 271 -15.83 12.25 -1.36
N ASP A 272 -16.53 11.65 -0.39
CA ASP A 272 -17.71 12.20 0.26
C ASP A 272 -17.46 13.58 0.91
N ALA A 273 -16.21 13.88 1.27
CA ALA A 273 -15.81 15.19 1.78
C ALA A 273 -15.87 16.32 0.73
N GLY A 274 -16.05 16.02 -0.56
CA GLY A 274 -16.26 16.98 -1.63
C GLY A 274 -15.10 17.95 -1.82
N ILE A 275 -13.87 17.46 -1.82
CA ILE A 275 -12.66 18.27 -1.87
C ILE A 275 -12.53 19.02 -3.19
N LYS A 276 -12.22 20.32 -3.07
CA LYS A 276 -11.92 21.22 -4.20
C LYS A 276 -10.49 21.74 -4.11
N PRO A 277 -9.83 22.04 -5.24
CA PRO A 277 -8.51 22.64 -5.22
C PRO A 277 -8.48 23.94 -4.40
N SER A 278 -7.53 24.02 -3.47
CA SER A 278 -7.39 25.18 -2.57
C SER A 278 -5.91 25.49 -2.28
N ASN A 279 -5.65 26.38 -1.33
CA ASN A 279 -4.30 26.73 -0.90
C ASN A 279 -3.88 26.03 0.40
N THR A 280 -4.76 25.26 1.02
CA THR A 280 -4.51 24.57 2.30
C THR A 280 -4.96 23.12 2.24
N ASP A 281 -4.42 22.30 3.13
CA ASP A 281 -4.83 20.94 3.47
C ASP A 281 -4.99 20.01 2.23
N GLN A 282 -5.99 19.16 2.22
CA GLN A 282 -6.28 18.22 1.13
C GLN A 282 -6.46 18.92 -0.22
N GLY A 283 -7.09 20.12 -0.22
CA GLY A 283 -7.28 20.90 -1.43
C GLY A 283 -5.98 21.44 -2.02
N TYR A 284 -4.96 21.71 -1.19
CA TYR A 284 -3.62 22.04 -1.67
C TYR A 284 -2.96 20.86 -2.38
N ILE A 285 -3.08 19.68 -1.81
CA ILE A 285 -2.56 18.44 -2.43
C ILE A 285 -3.26 18.20 -3.78
N LEU A 286 -4.58 18.27 -3.82
CA LEU A 286 -5.33 18.14 -5.07
C LEU A 286 -4.85 19.13 -6.14
N ARG A 287 -4.70 20.41 -5.76
CA ARG A 287 -4.15 21.43 -6.66
C ARG A 287 -2.71 21.12 -7.10
N ARG A 288 -1.87 20.61 -6.23
CA ARG A 288 -0.48 20.20 -6.55
C ARG A 288 -0.46 19.08 -7.59
N LEU A 289 -1.30 18.06 -7.42
CA LEU A 289 -1.43 16.94 -8.37
C LEU A 289 -1.89 17.42 -9.75
N ILE A 290 -2.95 18.25 -9.81
CA ILE A 290 -3.45 18.80 -11.08
C ILE A 290 -2.34 19.57 -11.80
N ARG A 291 -1.63 20.48 -11.11
CA ARG A 291 -0.55 21.27 -11.71
C ARG A 291 0.62 20.41 -12.18
N ARG A 292 0.96 19.36 -11.43
CA ARG A 292 2.03 18.42 -11.80
C ARG A 292 1.62 17.61 -13.03
N MET A 293 0.41 17.11 -13.08
CA MET A 293 -0.16 16.39 -14.22
C MET A 293 -0.11 17.24 -15.50
N ILE A 294 -0.61 18.48 -15.46
CA ILE A 294 -0.57 19.41 -16.60
C ILE A 294 0.87 19.69 -17.07
N ARG A 295 1.82 19.81 -16.14
CA ARG A 295 3.25 19.99 -16.48
C ARG A 295 3.79 18.80 -17.27
N TYR A 296 3.42 17.57 -16.91
CA TYR A 296 3.86 16.37 -17.62
C TYR A 296 3.09 16.15 -18.92
N ALA A 297 1.83 16.55 -19.01
CA ALA A 297 1.07 16.58 -20.26
C ALA A 297 1.76 17.46 -21.33
N LYS A 298 2.24 18.66 -20.93
CA LYS A 298 3.06 19.51 -21.81
C LYS A 298 4.36 18.84 -22.29
N LYS A 299 4.98 17.99 -21.47
CA LYS A 299 6.19 17.23 -21.88
C LYS A 299 5.90 16.13 -22.90
N LEU A 300 4.64 15.70 -22.98
CA LEU A 300 4.15 14.76 -24.00
C LEU A 300 3.55 15.46 -25.22
N ASP A 301 3.66 16.79 -25.30
CA ASP A 301 3.08 17.62 -26.37
C ASP A 301 1.54 17.53 -26.46
N ILE A 302 0.87 17.15 -25.35
CA ILE A 302 -0.60 17.14 -25.28
C ILE A 302 -1.12 18.58 -25.36
N ASP A 303 -2.11 18.83 -26.23
CA ASP A 303 -2.79 20.11 -26.27
C ASP A 303 -3.61 20.33 -24.97
N ILE A 304 -3.09 21.16 -24.08
CA ILE A 304 -3.70 21.45 -22.79
C ILE A 304 -5.02 22.23 -22.88
N ASN A 305 -5.43 22.69 -24.06
CA ASN A 305 -6.72 23.33 -24.28
C ASN A 305 -7.78 22.36 -24.84
N SER A 306 -7.40 21.11 -25.09
CA SER A 306 -8.35 20.04 -25.44
C SER A 306 -9.02 19.46 -24.18
N ASN A 307 -9.92 18.50 -24.36
CA ASN A 307 -10.63 17.84 -23.26
C ASN A 307 -9.90 16.59 -22.75
N TRP A 308 -8.59 16.52 -22.88
CA TRP A 308 -7.77 15.33 -22.54
C TRP A 308 -7.93 14.90 -21.09
N GLU A 309 -8.04 15.84 -20.13
CA GLU A 309 -8.24 15.53 -18.72
C GLU A 309 -9.57 14.81 -18.47
N GLN A 310 -10.63 15.27 -19.15
CA GLN A 310 -11.95 14.65 -19.06
C GLN A 310 -11.93 13.24 -19.65
N GLU A 311 -11.28 13.03 -20.79
CA GLU A 311 -11.15 11.71 -21.42
C GLU A 311 -10.42 10.72 -20.49
N LEU A 312 -9.35 11.15 -19.83
CA LEU A 312 -8.63 10.32 -18.85
C LEU A 312 -9.46 10.07 -17.59
N ALA A 313 -10.14 11.10 -17.08
CA ALA A 313 -10.99 10.97 -15.91
C ALA A 313 -12.15 9.97 -16.14
N GLU A 314 -12.74 9.97 -17.34
CA GLU A 314 -13.80 9.02 -17.71
C GLU A 314 -13.31 7.56 -17.68
N VAL A 315 -12.06 7.28 -18.08
CA VAL A 315 -11.46 5.94 -17.95
C VAL A 315 -11.42 5.53 -16.49
N VAL A 316 -10.89 6.38 -15.60
CA VAL A 316 -10.81 6.10 -14.17
C VAL A 316 -12.20 5.93 -13.54
N ILE A 317 -13.16 6.80 -13.86
CA ILE A 317 -14.53 6.71 -13.35
C ILE A 317 -15.18 5.38 -13.78
N ASN A 318 -15.01 4.97 -15.03
CA ASN A 318 -15.58 3.72 -15.52
C ASN A 318 -14.95 2.49 -14.86
N GLU A 319 -13.67 2.54 -14.56
CA GLU A 319 -12.95 1.50 -13.82
C GLU A 319 -13.50 1.34 -12.39
N TYR A 320 -13.63 2.46 -11.66
CA TYR A 320 -13.94 2.42 -10.22
C TYR A 320 -15.43 2.45 -9.88
N LYS A 321 -16.29 2.92 -10.77
CA LYS A 321 -17.75 2.99 -10.56
C LYS A 321 -18.42 1.68 -10.10
N PRO A 322 -17.96 0.48 -10.47
CA PRO A 322 -18.54 -0.76 -9.96
C PRO A 322 -18.22 -1.06 -8.49
N TYR A 323 -17.22 -0.39 -7.92
CA TYR A 323 -16.66 -0.70 -6.60
C TYR A 323 -16.92 0.41 -5.57
N TYR A 324 -17.01 1.66 -6.04
CA TYR A 324 -17.13 2.85 -5.19
C TYR A 324 -18.26 3.77 -5.62
#